data_b24c10b06db5dbaa15cc2bcc3c2bcea9
#
_entry.id   b24c10b06db5dbaa15cc2bcc3c2bcea9
#
_cell.length_a   1.000
_cell.length_b   1.000
_cell.length_c   1.000
_cell.angle_alpha   90.00
_cell.angle_beta   90.00
_cell.angle_gamma   90.00
#
_symmetry.space_group_name_H-M   'P 1'
#
loop_
_entity.id
_entity.type
_entity.pdbx_description
1 polymer ?
#
loop_
_entity_poly.entity_id
_entity_poly.type
_entity_poly.pdbx_seq_one_letter_code
_entity_poly.pdbx_strand_id
1 'polypeptide(L)'
;MMEFDSNTMQQIGYIFSAILFIYGLKMLSNESSAARGNVVSSMGMLLAVLVTVIEIVNPVLVLSAMLLGALIGSAFALKVKMTSIPEMVALFNGFGGLSSFFLAWSEFNNLTGISLIMILSFLTVIIGGITFSGSVIAFFKLAEILKGDNNLLNKASRWFLIFSLLFVIIAVGQVIAGGLGYELIDLALIQKIFIALLIISLLAGLAFVLPIGGGDMPVVISLLNSFSGIAAASAGVLLTNTALIVAGCLVGASGLVLTLIMAKSMNRTLYNIFFIGYESSGSS
;
A
#
# COMPACT_ATOMS: atom_id res chain seq x y z
N MET A 1 -24.97 20.76 29.46
CA MET A 1 -23.91 20.98 28.52
C MET A 1 -23.38 19.60 28.21
N MET A 2 -23.53 19.06 26.97
CA MET A 2 -22.98 17.75 26.66
C MET A 2 -21.45 17.93 26.62
N GLU A 3 -20.74 17.37 27.58
CA GLU A 3 -19.31 17.16 27.47
C GLU A 3 -19.11 16.09 26.38
N PHE A 4 -18.75 16.52 25.19
CA PHE A 4 -18.29 15.57 24.18
C PHE A 4 -16.98 14.97 24.66
N ASP A 5 -16.99 13.66 24.89
CA ASP A 5 -15.77 12.87 25.15
C ASP A 5 -14.75 13.10 24.02
N SER A 6 -13.45 13.18 24.36
CA SER A 6 -12.36 13.41 23.40
C SER A 6 -12.44 12.45 22.20
N ASN A 7 -12.79 11.20 22.46
CA ASN A 7 -13.01 10.17 21.44
C ASN A 7 -14.16 10.53 20.48
N THR A 8 -15.26 11.12 20.97
CA THR A 8 -16.37 11.56 20.12
C THR A 8 -15.97 12.72 19.21
N MET A 9 -15.19 13.67 19.70
CA MET A 9 -14.66 14.79 18.92
C MET A 9 -13.74 14.28 17.82
N GLN A 10 -12.88 13.31 18.11
CA GLN A 10 -11.97 12.68 17.16
C GLN A 10 -12.75 11.97 16.05
N GLN A 11 -13.74 11.15 16.38
CA GLN A 11 -14.59 10.47 15.41
C GLN A 11 -15.30 11.44 14.47
N ILE A 12 -15.83 12.55 15.02
CA ILE A 12 -16.44 13.62 14.21
C ILE A 12 -15.41 14.22 13.25
N GLY A 13 -14.20 14.52 13.72
CA GLY A 13 -13.11 15.03 12.89
C GLY A 13 -12.75 14.09 11.75
N TYR A 14 -12.69 12.79 12.01
CA TYR A 14 -12.43 11.77 10.97
C TYR A 14 -13.57 11.68 9.95
N ILE A 15 -14.84 11.81 10.37
CA ILE A 15 -15.98 11.84 9.44
C ILE A 15 -15.89 13.05 8.51
N PHE A 16 -15.59 14.24 9.02
CA PHE A 16 -15.40 15.43 8.17
C PHE A 16 -14.21 15.27 7.22
N SER A 17 -13.11 14.71 7.70
CA SER A 17 -11.96 14.39 6.84
C SER A 17 -12.35 13.44 5.71
N ALA A 18 -13.06 12.36 6.01
CA ALA A 18 -13.53 11.40 5.01
C ALA A 18 -14.47 12.05 3.97
N ILE A 19 -15.37 12.93 4.40
CA ILE A 19 -16.25 13.70 3.48
C ILE A 19 -15.42 14.58 2.54
N LEU A 20 -14.40 15.27 3.05
CA LEU A 20 -13.50 16.08 2.23
C LEU A 20 -12.72 15.21 1.22
N PHE A 21 -12.27 14.03 1.62
CA PHE A 21 -11.63 13.07 0.70
C PHE A 21 -12.55 12.62 -0.42
N ILE A 22 -13.77 12.18 -0.09
CA ILE A 22 -14.76 11.75 -1.08
C ILE A 22 -15.07 12.88 -2.07
N TYR A 23 -15.30 14.09 -1.55
CA TYR A 23 -15.61 15.25 -2.40
C TYR A 23 -14.41 15.66 -3.24
N GLY A 24 -13.21 15.68 -2.67
CA GLY A 24 -11.98 15.97 -3.39
C GLY A 24 -11.72 14.97 -4.52
N LEU A 25 -11.86 13.66 -4.29
CA LEU A 25 -11.74 12.63 -5.32
C LEU A 25 -12.78 12.78 -6.44
N LYS A 26 -14.03 13.13 -6.09
CA LYS A 26 -15.05 13.45 -7.09
C LYS A 26 -14.66 14.64 -7.95
N MET A 27 -14.04 15.67 -7.37
CA MET A 27 -13.56 16.83 -8.13
C MET A 27 -12.35 16.49 -9.01
N LEU A 28 -11.48 15.57 -8.59
CA LEU A 28 -10.33 15.11 -9.36
C LEU A 28 -10.72 14.37 -10.64
N SER A 29 -11.93 13.79 -10.70
CA SER A 29 -12.41 13.08 -11.89
C SER A 29 -12.73 14.00 -13.09
N ASN A 30 -12.82 15.31 -12.87
CA ASN A 30 -13.08 16.31 -13.92
C ASN A 30 -11.89 17.25 -14.09
N GLU A 31 -11.40 17.39 -15.30
CA GLU A 31 -10.22 18.19 -15.63
C GLU A 31 -10.34 19.67 -15.17
N SER A 32 -11.51 20.27 -15.33
CA SER A 32 -11.78 21.67 -14.93
C SER A 32 -11.76 21.91 -13.42
N SER A 33 -11.99 20.88 -12.60
CA SER A 33 -12.03 20.97 -11.13
C SER A 33 -10.88 20.25 -10.43
N ALA A 34 -10.03 19.52 -11.17
CA ALA A 34 -8.99 18.67 -10.61
C ALA A 34 -8.03 19.40 -9.66
N ALA A 35 -7.59 20.61 -10.01
CA ALA A 35 -6.71 21.41 -9.15
C ALA A 35 -7.38 21.75 -7.80
N ARG A 36 -8.67 22.10 -7.82
CA ARG A 36 -9.45 22.37 -6.60
C ARG A 36 -9.69 21.11 -5.81
N GLY A 37 -9.95 19.97 -6.49
CA GLY A 37 -10.10 18.64 -5.87
C GLY A 37 -8.87 18.25 -5.08
N ASN A 38 -7.67 18.53 -5.61
CA ASN A 38 -6.42 18.28 -4.91
C ASN A 38 -6.30 19.12 -3.62
N VAL A 39 -6.68 20.39 -3.66
CA VAL A 39 -6.70 21.25 -2.46
C VAL A 39 -7.69 20.72 -1.41
N VAL A 40 -8.90 20.33 -1.82
CA VAL A 40 -9.92 19.79 -0.91
C VAL A 40 -9.46 18.49 -0.26
N SER A 41 -8.85 17.59 -1.03
CA SER A 41 -8.27 16.34 -0.49
C SER A 41 -7.12 16.63 0.49
N SER A 42 -6.27 17.62 0.19
CA SER A 42 -5.19 18.04 1.09
C SER A 42 -5.72 18.63 2.40
N MET A 43 -6.81 19.37 2.36
CA MET A 43 -7.50 19.87 3.58
C MET A 43 -8.06 18.72 4.41
N GLY A 44 -8.65 17.70 3.75
CA GLY A 44 -9.10 16.48 4.42
C GLY A 44 -7.95 15.76 5.12
N MET A 45 -6.79 15.61 4.45
CA MET A 45 -5.59 15.01 5.03
C MET A 45 -5.10 15.83 6.23
N LEU A 46 -4.99 17.15 6.09
CA LEU A 46 -4.55 18.02 7.17
C LEU A 46 -5.47 17.89 8.40
N LEU A 47 -6.78 17.84 8.20
CA LEU A 47 -7.73 17.65 9.27
C LEU A 47 -7.55 16.29 9.97
N ALA A 48 -7.40 15.20 9.19
CA ALA A 48 -7.15 13.88 9.76
C ALA A 48 -5.88 13.86 10.61
N VAL A 49 -4.78 14.46 10.11
CA VAL A 49 -3.51 14.55 10.83
C VAL A 49 -3.66 15.36 12.12
N LEU A 50 -4.29 16.52 12.07
CA LEU A 50 -4.49 17.38 13.25
C LEU A 50 -5.29 16.65 14.34
N VAL A 51 -6.38 15.99 13.94
CA VAL A 51 -7.22 15.21 14.87
C VAL A 51 -6.44 14.04 15.48
N THR A 52 -5.60 13.36 14.70
CA THR A 52 -4.78 12.24 15.20
C THR A 52 -3.70 12.75 16.17
N VAL A 53 -3.04 13.87 15.87
CA VAL A 53 -1.93 14.39 16.68
C VAL A 53 -2.37 14.84 18.08
N ILE A 54 -3.64 15.24 18.26
CA ILE A 54 -4.17 15.70 19.57
C ILE A 54 -4.06 14.61 20.65
N GLU A 55 -4.16 13.33 20.29
CA GLU A 55 -4.14 12.21 21.25
C GLU A 55 -2.78 11.51 21.37
N ILE A 56 -1.76 11.98 20.66
CA ILE A 56 -0.45 11.31 20.68
C ILE A 56 0.29 11.61 21.99
N VAL A 57 0.72 10.55 22.67
CA VAL A 57 1.46 10.62 23.94
C VAL A 57 2.81 11.34 23.79
N ASN A 58 3.49 11.19 22.64
CA ASN A 58 4.77 11.82 22.33
C ASN A 58 4.69 12.69 21.07
N PRO A 59 4.01 13.85 21.11
CA PRO A 59 3.80 14.68 19.93
C PRO A 59 5.11 15.21 19.33
N VAL A 60 6.15 15.44 20.13
CA VAL A 60 7.43 15.98 19.66
C VAL A 60 8.10 15.02 18.68
N LEU A 61 8.17 13.73 19.00
CA LEU A 61 8.77 12.72 18.13
C LEU A 61 8.00 12.62 16.79
N VAL A 62 6.68 12.55 16.86
CA VAL A 62 5.83 12.40 15.66
C VAL A 62 5.89 13.66 14.81
N LEU A 63 5.77 14.85 15.39
CA LEU A 63 5.84 16.12 14.66
C LEU A 63 7.22 16.33 14.04
N SER A 64 8.32 15.96 14.73
CA SER A 64 9.66 16.04 14.16
C SER A 64 9.86 15.10 12.97
N ALA A 65 9.36 13.85 13.05
CA ALA A 65 9.39 12.90 11.95
C ALA A 65 8.54 13.37 10.76
N MET A 66 7.35 13.92 11.02
CA MET A 66 6.48 14.52 9.99
C MET A 66 7.14 15.71 9.32
N LEU A 67 7.79 16.60 10.08
CA LEU A 67 8.50 17.75 9.53
C LEU A 67 9.66 17.30 8.63
N LEU A 68 10.46 16.34 9.08
CA LEU A 68 11.54 15.77 8.27
C LEU A 68 11.00 15.14 6.97
N GLY A 69 9.95 14.33 7.06
CA GLY A 69 9.30 13.74 5.89
C GLY A 69 8.74 14.80 4.93
N ALA A 70 8.10 15.84 5.45
CA ALA A 70 7.59 16.95 4.66
C ALA A 70 8.71 17.73 3.95
N LEU A 71 9.82 18.03 4.64
CA LEU A 71 10.98 18.71 4.05
C LEU A 71 11.63 17.87 2.95
N ILE A 72 11.86 16.59 3.18
CA ILE A 72 12.43 15.68 2.19
C ILE A 72 11.48 15.52 1.00
N GLY A 73 10.21 15.20 1.25
CA GLY A 73 9.21 14.98 0.20
C GLY A 73 8.98 16.23 -0.66
N SER A 74 8.88 17.42 -0.04
CA SER A 74 8.73 18.67 -0.80
C SER A 74 9.98 19.02 -1.61
N ALA A 75 11.19 18.78 -1.06
CA ALA A 75 12.43 19.00 -1.80
C ALA A 75 12.52 18.12 -3.06
N PHE A 76 12.10 16.86 -2.98
CA PHE A 76 12.00 15.98 -4.13
C PHE A 76 10.92 16.45 -5.10
N ALA A 77 9.70 16.72 -4.62
CA ALA A 77 8.57 17.12 -5.46
C ALA A 77 8.83 18.43 -6.25
N LEU A 78 9.53 19.39 -5.66
CA LEU A 78 9.86 20.67 -6.31
C LEU A 78 11.00 20.56 -7.34
N LYS A 79 11.89 19.55 -7.19
CA LYS A 79 13.05 19.37 -8.08
C LYS A 79 12.82 18.37 -9.20
N VAL A 80 11.76 17.58 -9.13
CA VAL A 80 11.49 16.54 -10.12
C VAL A 80 11.17 17.15 -11.49
N LYS A 81 11.74 16.58 -12.56
CA LYS A 81 11.40 16.94 -13.94
C LYS A 81 10.06 16.28 -14.31
N MET A 82 9.32 16.92 -15.22
CA MET A 82 8.04 16.40 -15.71
C MET A 82 8.15 14.96 -16.27
N THR A 83 9.27 14.65 -16.90
CA THR A 83 9.57 13.32 -17.45
C THR A 83 9.77 12.25 -16.37
N SER A 84 10.20 12.65 -15.16
CA SER A 84 10.47 11.76 -14.03
C SER A 84 9.33 11.70 -13.00
N ILE A 85 8.17 12.29 -13.30
CA ILE A 85 6.99 12.21 -12.42
C ILE A 85 6.56 10.75 -12.15
N PRO A 86 6.48 9.84 -13.14
CA PRO A 86 6.09 8.46 -12.89
C PRO A 86 7.03 7.72 -11.93
N GLU A 87 8.32 7.99 -12.01
CA GLU A 87 9.34 7.46 -11.09
C GLU A 87 9.07 7.90 -9.65
N MET A 88 8.82 9.20 -9.46
CA MET A 88 8.53 9.76 -8.13
C MET A 88 7.22 9.23 -7.56
N VAL A 89 6.19 9.08 -8.39
CA VAL A 89 4.92 8.49 -7.98
C VAL A 89 5.13 7.05 -7.49
N ALA A 90 5.92 6.25 -8.22
CA ALA A 90 6.26 4.89 -7.80
C ALA A 90 6.97 4.89 -6.44
N LEU A 91 7.95 5.77 -6.24
CA LEU A 91 8.72 5.85 -5.00
C LEU A 91 7.82 6.24 -3.81
N PHE A 92 7.00 7.29 -3.94
CA PHE A 92 6.10 7.73 -2.88
C PHE A 92 5.02 6.70 -2.56
N ASN A 93 4.51 6.00 -3.59
CA ASN A 93 3.61 4.86 -3.38
C ASN A 93 4.28 3.77 -2.54
N GLY A 94 5.55 3.46 -2.82
CA GLY A 94 6.33 2.51 -2.05
C GLY A 94 6.43 2.89 -0.56
N PHE A 95 6.71 4.15 -0.25
CA PHE A 95 6.74 4.62 1.14
C PHE A 95 5.37 4.53 1.84
N GLY A 96 4.26 4.69 1.11
CA GLY A 96 2.92 4.41 1.64
C GLY A 96 2.74 2.93 2.02
N GLY A 97 3.21 2.01 1.18
CA GLY A 97 3.25 0.59 1.49
C GLY A 97 4.13 0.26 2.70
N LEU A 98 5.32 0.89 2.78
CA LEU A 98 6.26 0.72 3.88
C LEU A 98 5.69 1.19 5.22
N SER A 99 4.97 2.31 5.24
CA SER A 99 4.34 2.81 6.47
C SER A 99 3.27 1.84 6.99
N SER A 100 2.42 1.30 6.11
CA SER A 100 1.43 0.28 6.47
C SER A 100 2.09 -1.02 6.97
N PHE A 101 3.21 -1.41 6.35
CA PHE A 101 4.00 -2.58 6.74
C PHE A 101 4.54 -2.45 8.18
N PHE A 102 5.17 -1.33 8.52
CA PHE A 102 5.70 -1.11 9.87
C PHE A 102 4.60 -0.94 10.91
N LEU A 103 3.48 -0.32 10.54
CA LEU A 103 2.34 -0.19 11.42
C LEU A 103 1.79 -1.57 11.80
N ALA A 104 1.57 -2.43 10.82
CA ALA A 104 1.06 -3.78 11.08
C ALA A 104 2.06 -4.62 11.89
N TRP A 105 3.37 -4.43 11.70
CA TRP A 105 4.39 -5.06 12.54
C TRP A 105 4.32 -4.58 13.98
N SER A 106 4.17 -3.27 14.20
CA SER A 106 4.02 -2.69 15.53
C SER A 106 2.78 -3.24 16.24
N GLU A 107 1.63 -3.23 15.56
CA GLU A 107 0.37 -3.73 16.13
C GLU A 107 0.42 -5.23 16.43
N PHE A 108 1.04 -6.02 15.56
CA PHE A 108 1.21 -7.46 15.79
C PHE A 108 1.99 -7.75 17.08
N ASN A 109 3.04 -6.98 17.40
CA ASN A 109 3.83 -7.15 18.60
C ASN A 109 3.06 -6.85 19.90
N ASN A 110 1.96 -6.10 19.82
CA ASN A 110 1.10 -5.79 20.95
C ASN A 110 0.01 -6.85 21.22
N LEU A 111 -0.11 -7.85 20.32
CA LEU A 111 -1.14 -8.88 20.45
C LEU A 111 -0.75 -9.94 21.48
N THR A 112 -1.68 -10.22 22.39
CA THR A 112 -1.52 -11.23 23.45
C THR A 112 -2.21 -12.54 23.15
N GLY A 113 -2.96 -12.63 22.04
CA GLY A 113 -3.70 -13.83 21.66
C GLY A 113 -4.15 -13.82 20.19
N ILE A 114 -4.66 -14.97 19.76
CA ILE A 114 -5.13 -15.16 18.37
C ILE A 114 -6.45 -14.44 18.20
N SER A 115 -6.49 -13.49 17.25
CA SER A 115 -7.65 -12.64 16.99
C SER A 115 -7.78 -12.28 15.51
N LEU A 116 -8.93 -11.73 15.11
CA LEU A 116 -9.12 -11.17 13.77
C LEU A 116 -8.08 -10.09 13.43
N ILE A 117 -7.65 -9.31 14.42
CA ILE A 117 -6.60 -8.29 14.29
C ILE A 117 -5.30 -8.91 13.78
N MET A 118 -4.97 -10.12 14.22
CA MET A 118 -3.78 -10.85 13.75
C MET A 118 -3.86 -11.17 12.24
N ILE A 119 -5.01 -11.60 11.74
CA ILE A 119 -5.22 -11.86 10.31
C ILE A 119 -5.05 -10.56 9.51
N LEU A 120 -5.62 -9.46 10.00
CA LEU A 120 -5.48 -8.15 9.37
C LEU A 120 -4.03 -7.66 9.39
N SER A 121 -3.28 -7.91 10.47
CA SER A 121 -1.84 -7.59 10.52
C SER A 121 -1.06 -8.38 9.47
N PHE A 122 -1.35 -9.68 9.29
CA PHE A 122 -0.75 -10.49 8.23
C PHE A 122 -1.05 -9.92 6.84
N LEU A 123 -2.32 -9.63 6.55
CA LEU A 123 -2.71 -9.04 5.26
C LEU A 123 -2.03 -7.70 5.00
N THR A 124 -2.01 -6.84 6.01
CA THR A 124 -1.41 -5.50 5.89
C THR A 124 0.10 -5.59 5.64
N VAL A 125 0.81 -6.49 6.33
CA VAL A 125 2.25 -6.72 6.12
C VAL A 125 2.51 -7.26 4.71
N ILE A 126 1.73 -8.23 4.26
CA ILE A 126 1.92 -8.84 2.95
C ILE A 126 1.72 -7.80 1.85
N ILE A 127 0.59 -7.10 1.87
CA ILE A 127 0.24 -6.12 0.84
C ILE A 127 1.19 -4.91 0.91
N GLY A 128 1.50 -4.42 2.11
CA GLY A 128 2.44 -3.31 2.31
C GLY A 128 3.85 -3.63 1.86
N GLY A 129 4.35 -4.83 2.18
CA GLY A 129 5.67 -5.31 1.77
C GLY A 129 5.79 -5.47 0.24
N ILE A 130 4.81 -6.11 -0.39
CA ILE A 130 4.74 -6.23 -1.85
C ILE A 130 4.70 -4.85 -2.51
N THR A 131 3.88 -3.95 -1.97
CA THR A 131 3.75 -2.59 -2.49
C THR A 131 5.06 -1.82 -2.41
N PHE A 132 5.74 -1.87 -1.27
CA PHE A 132 7.01 -1.17 -1.08
C PHE A 132 8.08 -1.69 -2.04
N SER A 133 8.42 -2.96 -1.95
CA SER A 133 9.51 -3.53 -2.75
C SER A 133 9.20 -3.55 -4.25
N GLY A 134 7.94 -3.79 -4.64
CA GLY A 134 7.50 -3.70 -6.03
C GLY A 134 7.61 -2.28 -6.58
N SER A 135 7.23 -1.27 -5.80
CA SER A 135 7.34 0.14 -6.19
C SER A 135 8.79 0.59 -6.33
N VAL A 136 9.70 0.09 -5.50
CA VAL A 136 11.14 0.35 -5.62
C VAL A 136 11.69 -0.23 -6.94
N ILE A 137 11.29 -1.45 -7.32
CA ILE A 137 11.69 -2.02 -8.62
C ILE A 137 11.07 -1.23 -9.78
N ALA A 138 9.80 -0.83 -9.67
CA ALA A 138 9.16 -0.01 -10.69
C ALA A 138 9.89 1.33 -10.88
N PHE A 139 10.29 1.99 -9.79
CA PHE A 139 11.14 3.18 -9.84
C PHE A 139 12.45 2.93 -10.60
N PHE A 140 13.20 1.89 -10.26
CA PHE A 140 14.48 1.58 -10.93
C PHE A 140 14.31 1.23 -12.40
N LYS A 141 13.19 0.62 -12.79
CA LYS A 141 12.90 0.33 -14.20
C LYS A 141 12.51 1.59 -14.98
N LEU A 142 11.70 2.45 -14.42
CA LEU A 142 11.34 3.73 -15.04
C LEU A 142 12.54 4.66 -15.17
N ALA A 143 13.40 4.70 -14.17
CA ALA A 143 14.66 5.47 -14.20
C ALA A 143 15.73 4.84 -15.14
N GLU A 144 15.38 3.77 -15.86
CA GLU A 144 16.28 3.03 -16.75
C GLU A 144 17.58 2.52 -16.08
N ILE A 145 17.60 2.41 -14.75
CA ILE A 145 18.73 1.87 -13.99
C ILE A 145 18.77 0.35 -14.10
N LEU A 146 17.60 -0.32 -14.03
CA LEU A 146 17.44 -1.74 -14.25
C LEU A 146 17.11 -1.99 -15.73
N LYS A 147 18.15 -2.31 -16.51
CA LYS A 147 18.05 -2.67 -17.93
C LYS A 147 18.29 -4.18 -18.09
N GLY A 148 17.46 -4.81 -18.87
CA GLY A 148 17.64 -6.19 -19.28
C GLY A 148 16.55 -7.15 -18.84
N ASP A 149 16.29 -8.09 -19.71
CA ASP A 149 15.36 -9.20 -19.51
C ASP A 149 16.21 -10.47 -19.31
N ASN A 150 16.06 -11.11 -18.14
CA ASN A 150 16.77 -12.35 -17.85
C ASN A 150 15.73 -13.47 -17.68
N ASN A 151 15.58 -14.30 -18.70
CA ASN A 151 14.61 -15.39 -18.73
C ASN A 151 14.71 -16.34 -17.52
N LEU A 152 15.92 -16.59 -17.02
CA LEU A 152 16.13 -17.44 -15.84
C LEU A 152 15.58 -16.77 -14.59
N LEU A 153 15.88 -15.48 -14.42
CA LEU A 153 15.37 -14.68 -13.29
C LEU A 153 13.86 -14.58 -13.32
N ASN A 154 13.26 -14.35 -14.49
CA ASN A 154 11.82 -14.27 -14.68
C ASN A 154 11.12 -15.60 -14.33
N LYS A 155 11.71 -16.72 -14.72
CA LYS A 155 11.20 -18.04 -14.36
C LYS A 155 11.30 -18.31 -12.84
N ALA A 156 12.43 -17.97 -12.24
CA ALA A 156 12.63 -18.09 -10.79
C ALA A 156 11.64 -17.22 -10.00
N SER A 157 11.40 -15.98 -10.45
CA SER A 157 10.43 -15.06 -9.84
C SER A 157 9.01 -15.62 -9.85
N ARG A 158 8.57 -16.23 -10.96
CA ARG A 158 7.23 -16.84 -11.05
C ARG A 158 7.07 -18.00 -10.07
N TRP A 159 8.06 -18.89 -9.98
CA TRP A 159 8.03 -19.98 -9.01
C TRP A 159 8.03 -19.47 -7.58
N PHE A 160 8.83 -18.44 -7.29
CA PHE A 160 8.85 -17.81 -5.98
C PHE A 160 7.48 -17.22 -5.59
N LEU A 161 6.78 -16.57 -6.53
CA LEU A 161 5.42 -16.06 -6.28
C LEU A 161 4.43 -17.17 -5.97
N ILE A 162 4.49 -18.30 -6.68
CA ILE A 162 3.62 -19.45 -6.40
C ILE A 162 3.90 -20.00 -4.99
N PHE A 163 5.16 -20.19 -4.62
CA PHE A 163 5.53 -20.66 -3.28
C PHE A 163 5.18 -19.65 -2.19
N SER A 164 5.36 -18.36 -2.44
CA SER A 164 4.98 -17.31 -1.49
C SER A 164 3.47 -17.26 -1.26
N LEU A 165 2.67 -17.41 -2.31
CA LEU A 165 1.21 -17.49 -2.21
C LEU A 165 0.78 -18.72 -1.38
N LEU A 166 1.37 -19.89 -1.66
CA LEU A 166 1.10 -21.11 -0.90
C LEU A 166 1.47 -20.93 0.58
N PHE A 167 2.62 -20.31 0.86
CA PHE A 167 3.03 -20.01 2.22
C PHE A 167 2.04 -19.08 2.94
N VAL A 168 1.56 -18.04 2.26
CA VAL A 168 0.53 -17.11 2.80
C VAL A 168 -0.76 -17.84 3.13
N ILE A 169 -1.25 -18.71 2.24
CA ILE A 169 -2.46 -19.50 2.46
C ILE A 169 -2.30 -20.39 3.70
N ILE A 170 -1.16 -21.06 3.83
CA ILE A 170 -0.86 -21.91 4.99
C ILE A 170 -0.78 -21.06 6.26
N ALA A 171 -0.09 -19.91 6.22
CA ALA A 171 0.08 -19.01 7.36
C ALA A 171 -1.26 -18.47 7.87
N VAL A 172 -2.13 -18.02 6.97
CA VAL A 172 -3.48 -17.54 7.33
C VAL A 172 -4.33 -18.71 7.85
N GLY A 173 -4.24 -19.88 7.21
CA GLY A 173 -4.92 -21.09 7.67
C GLY A 173 -4.54 -21.49 9.10
N GLN A 174 -3.25 -21.36 9.47
CA GLN A 174 -2.77 -21.62 10.83
C GLN A 174 -3.40 -20.65 11.85
N VAL A 175 -3.47 -19.35 11.53
CA VAL A 175 -4.10 -18.36 12.42
C VAL A 175 -5.59 -18.64 12.60
N ILE A 176 -6.29 -18.99 11.52
CA ILE A 176 -7.72 -19.35 11.59
C ILE A 176 -7.92 -20.61 12.43
N ALA A 177 -7.11 -21.65 12.22
CA ALA A 177 -7.18 -22.89 12.98
C ALA A 177 -6.91 -22.64 14.49
N GLY A 178 -5.91 -21.85 14.83
CA GLY A 178 -5.65 -21.46 16.22
C GLY A 178 -6.80 -20.67 16.85
N GLY A 179 -7.44 -19.78 16.08
CA GLY A 179 -8.65 -19.06 16.53
C GLY A 179 -9.87 -19.95 16.76
N LEU A 180 -9.93 -21.12 16.09
CA LEU A 180 -10.95 -22.15 16.29
C LEU A 180 -10.66 -23.11 17.47
N GLY A 181 -9.56 -22.89 18.20
CA GLY A 181 -9.23 -23.66 19.40
C GLY A 181 -8.44 -24.95 19.16
N TYR A 182 -7.83 -25.12 18.00
CA TYR A 182 -6.92 -26.24 17.76
C TYR A 182 -5.61 -26.01 18.55
N GLU A 183 -5.34 -26.84 19.57
CA GLU A 183 -4.19 -26.74 20.50
C GLU A 183 -2.81 -26.92 19.86
N LEU A 184 -2.74 -27.32 18.59
CA LEU A 184 -1.50 -27.55 17.84
C LEU A 184 -0.73 -26.26 17.48
N ILE A 185 -1.29 -25.08 17.77
CA ILE A 185 -0.75 -23.80 17.30
C ILE A 185 -0.42 -22.92 18.48
N ASP A 186 0.87 -22.89 18.81
CA ASP A 186 1.44 -22.00 19.82
C ASP A 186 1.64 -20.59 19.27
N LEU A 187 1.46 -19.58 20.12
CA LEU A 187 1.71 -18.17 19.79
C LEU A 187 3.16 -17.96 19.30
N ALA A 188 4.12 -18.71 19.85
CA ALA A 188 5.51 -18.67 19.42
C ALA A 188 5.70 -19.11 17.95
N LEU A 189 4.93 -20.09 17.49
CA LEU A 189 4.94 -20.50 16.09
C LEU A 189 4.36 -19.39 15.18
N ILE A 190 3.26 -18.77 15.59
CA ILE A 190 2.64 -17.68 14.84
C ILE A 190 3.59 -16.48 14.72
N GLN A 191 4.33 -16.14 15.77
CA GLN A 191 5.35 -15.08 15.72
C GLN A 191 6.46 -15.40 14.71
N LYS A 192 6.93 -16.63 14.65
CA LYS A 192 7.92 -17.06 13.64
C LYS A 192 7.36 -16.99 12.23
N ILE A 193 6.12 -17.39 12.02
CA ILE A 193 5.42 -17.28 10.74
C ILE A 193 5.30 -15.81 10.33
N PHE A 194 4.96 -14.92 11.25
CA PHE A 194 4.85 -13.47 10.98
C PHE A 194 6.19 -12.88 10.54
N ILE A 195 7.29 -13.23 11.25
CA ILE A 195 8.64 -12.80 10.85
C ILE A 195 9.01 -13.31 9.45
N ALA A 196 8.65 -14.55 9.13
CA ALA A 196 8.84 -15.09 7.79
C ALA A 196 8.02 -14.32 6.74
N LEU A 197 6.77 -13.95 7.07
CA LEU A 197 5.91 -13.14 6.18
C LEU A 197 6.47 -11.75 5.92
N LEU A 198 7.13 -11.10 6.89
CA LEU A 198 7.81 -9.83 6.69
C LEU A 198 8.85 -9.94 5.56
N ILE A 199 9.66 -10.98 5.58
CA ILE A 199 10.72 -11.20 4.59
C ILE A 199 10.12 -11.63 3.24
N ILE A 200 9.21 -12.59 3.27
CA ILE A 200 8.59 -13.14 2.06
C ILE A 200 7.81 -12.07 1.30
N SER A 201 7.10 -11.18 1.99
CA SER A 201 6.34 -10.10 1.35
C SER A 201 7.24 -9.11 0.58
N LEU A 202 8.39 -8.77 1.14
CA LEU A 202 9.38 -7.93 0.46
C LEU A 202 9.97 -8.62 -0.76
N LEU A 203 10.35 -9.89 -0.64
CA LEU A 203 10.86 -10.67 -1.76
C LEU A 203 9.78 -10.91 -2.83
N ALA A 204 8.52 -11.09 -2.42
CA ALA A 204 7.40 -11.27 -3.34
C ALA A 204 7.13 -10.02 -4.19
N GLY A 205 7.25 -8.82 -3.62
CA GLY A 205 7.12 -7.59 -4.40
C GLY A 205 8.24 -7.42 -5.44
N LEU A 206 9.49 -7.78 -5.10
CA LEU A 206 10.59 -7.84 -6.07
C LEU A 206 10.25 -8.83 -7.19
N ALA A 207 9.88 -10.06 -6.82
CA ALA A 207 9.57 -11.13 -7.77
C ALA A 207 8.35 -10.78 -8.65
N PHE A 208 7.39 -10.01 -8.13
CA PHE A 208 6.20 -9.60 -8.86
C PHE A 208 6.52 -8.61 -9.98
N VAL A 209 7.38 -7.62 -9.73
CA VAL A 209 7.63 -6.53 -10.68
C VAL A 209 8.84 -6.79 -11.59
N LEU A 210 9.82 -7.58 -11.15
CA LEU A 210 11.03 -7.89 -11.94
C LEU A 210 10.75 -8.43 -13.35
N PRO A 211 9.78 -9.34 -13.57
CA PRO A 211 9.53 -9.88 -14.90
C PRO A 211 8.83 -8.93 -15.87
N ILE A 212 8.28 -7.82 -15.38
CA ILE A 212 7.41 -6.95 -16.17
C ILE A 212 8.24 -5.90 -16.91
N GLY A 213 7.97 -5.69 -18.19
CA GLY A 213 8.69 -4.71 -19.02
C GLY A 213 8.45 -3.26 -18.62
N GLY A 214 9.42 -2.37 -18.91
CA GLY A 214 9.31 -0.93 -18.59
C GLY A 214 8.08 -0.26 -19.22
N GLY A 215 7.67 -0.68 -20.40
CA GLY A 215 6.48 -0.15 -21.09
C GLY A 215 5.16 -0.42 -20.37
N ASP A 216 5.07 -1.51 -19.61
CA ASP A 216 3.88 -1.88 -18.84
C ASP A 216 3.89 -1.30 -17.40
N MET A 217 4.98 -0.59 -17.00
CA MET A 217 5.13 -0.04 -15.65
C MET A 217 4.00 0.90 -15.22
N PRO A 218 3.40 1.75 -16.06
CA PRO A 218 2.27 2.59 -15.62
C PRO A 218 1.09 1.77 -15.09
N VAL A 219 0.78 0.62 -15.70
CA VAL A 219 -0.28 -0.29 -15.23
C VAL A 219 0.11 -0.93 -13.90
N VAL A 220 1.38 -1.34 -13.78
CA VAL A 220 1.91 -1.95 -12.54
C VAL A 220 1.85 -0.96 -11.38
N ILE A 221 2.27 0.30 -11.59
CA ILE A 221 2.22 1.35 -10.56
C ILE A 221 0.78 1.62 -10.11
N SER A 222 -0.16 1.68 -11.05
CA SER A 222 -1.58 1.84 -10.74
C SER A 222 -2.10 0.69 -9.88
N LEU A 223 -1.71 -0.57 -10.17
CA LEU A 223 -2.06 -1.73 -9.34
C LEU A 223 -1.39 -1.67 -7.96
N LEU A 224 -0.11 -1.33 -7.90
CA LEU A 224 0.60 -1.17 -6.62
C LEU A 224 0.00 -0.03 -5.78
N ASN A 225 -0.50 1.05 -6.42
CA ASN A 225 -1.25 2.10 -5.72
C ASN A 225 -2.58 1.58 -5.16
N SER A 226 -3.27 0.70 -5.89
CA SER A 226 -4.44 0.02 -5.32
C SER A 226 -4.06 -0.83 -4.10
N PHE A 227 -2.95 -1.56 -4.16
CA PHE A 227 -2.47 -2.35 -3.04
C PHE A 227 -2.13 -1.47 -1.84
N SER A 228 -1.47 -0.32 -2.03
CA SER A 228 -1.22 0.61 -0.92
C SER A 228 -2.51 1.15 -0.32
N GLY A 229 -3.55 1.39 -1.12
CA GLY A 229 -4.88 1.75 -0.63
C GLY A 229 -5.51 0.64 0.22
N ILE A 230 -5.45 -0.61 -0.22
CA ILE A 230 -5.95 -1.77 0.54
C ILE A 230 -5.14 -1.95 1.83
N ALA A 231 -3.82 -1.82 1.79
CA ALA A 231 -2.97 -1.88 2.98
C ALA A 231 -3.32 -0.76 3.99
N ALA A 232 -3.56 0.46 3.50
CA ALA A 232 -3.99 1.59 4.33
C ALA A 232 -5.38 1.35 4.94
N ALA A 233 -6.33 0.78 4.20
CA ALA A 233 -7.65 0.44 4.73
C ALA A 233 -7.55 -0.62 5.84
N SER A 234 -6.76 -1.68 5.62
CA SER A 234 -6.50 -2.72 6.63
C SER A 234 -5.81 -2.13 7.86
N ALA A 235 -4.81 -1.26 7.67
CA ALA A 235 -4.15 -0.52 8.74
C ALA A 235 -5.15 0.38 9.51
N GLY A 236 -6.10 1.00 8.81
CA GLY A 236 -7.17 1.78 9.42
C GLY A 236 -8.06 0.96 10.34
N VAL A 237 -8.34 -0.31 9.97
CA VAL A 237 -9.08 -1.23 10.85
C VAL A 237 -8.24 -1.60 12.08
N LEU A 238 -6.93 -1.87 11.91
CA LEU A 238 -6.02 -2.15 13.03
C LEU A 238 -6.00 -1.01 14.06
N LEU A 239 -5.99 0.24 13.58
CA LEU A 239 -5.97 1.45 14.40
C LEU A 239 -7.36 1.96 14.80
N THR A 240 -8.45 1.29 14.40
CA THR A 240 -9.83 1.80 14.54
C THR A 240 -10.04 3.21 13.99
N ASN A 241 -9.28 3.59 12.97
CA ASN A 241 -9.30 4.92 12.35
C ASN A 241 -10.19 4.94 11.11
N THR A 242 -11.39 5.51 11.26
CA THR A 242 -12.42 5.54 10.19
C THR A 242 -12.00 6.37 8.98
N ALA A 243 -11.25 7.46 9.16
CA ALA A 243 -10.75 8.26 8.04
C ALA A 243 -9.76 7.47 7.18
N LEU A 244 -8.87 6.71 7.82
CA LEU A 244 -7.89 5.88 7.12
C LEU A 244 -8.57 4.70 6.40
N ILE A 245 -9.60 4.09 7.00
CA ILE A 245 -10.42 3.05 6.34
C ILE A 245 -11.04 3.61 5.07
N VAL A 246 -11.77 4.73 5.18
CA VAL A 246 -12.49 5.32 4.03
C VAL A 246 -11.51 5.75 2.93
N ALA A 247 -10.45 6.49 3.28
CA ALA A 247 -9.45 6.93 2.32
C ALA A 247 -8.76 5.74 1.64
N GLY A 248 -8.36 4.72 2.40
CA GLY A 248 -7.73 3.51 1.88
C GLY A 248 -8.64 2.73 0.94
N CYS A 249 -9.91 2.53 1.30
CA CYS A 249 -10.89 1.86 0.43
C CYS A 249 -11.10 2.62 -0.88
N LEU A 250 -11.21 3.96 -0.83
CA LEU A 250 -11.39 4.79 -2.02
C LEU A 250 -10.17 4.73 -2.95
N VAL A 251 -8.97 4.87 -2.39
CA VAL A 251 -7.72 4.76 -3.16
C VAL A 251 -7.56 3.35 -3.73
N GLY A 252 -7.82 2.32 -2.94
CA GLY A 252 -7.76 0.93 -3.38
C GLY A 252 -8.71 0.65 -4.55
N ALA A 253 -9.98 1.03 -4.43
CA ALA A 253 -10.96 0.84 -5.47
C ALA A 253 -10.66 1.67 -6.73
N SER A 254 -10.32 2.95 -6.58
CA SER A 254 -10.01 3.82 -7.72
C SER A 254 -8.74 3.36 -8.44
N GLY A 255 -7.73 2.87 -7.71
CA GLY A 255 -6.51 2.31 -8.27
C GLY A 255 -6.78 1.05 -9.11
N LEU A 256 -7.66 0.15 -8.66
CA LEU A 256 -8.07 -1.03 -9.45
C LEU A 256 -8.77 -0.63 -10.73
N VAL A 257 -9.73 0.30 -10.66
CA VAL A 257 -10.45 0.80 -11.84
C VAL A 257 -9.47 1.44 -12.83
N LEU A 258 -8.55 2.28 -12.35
CA LEU A 258 -7.53 2.90 -13.17
C LEU A 258 -6.63 1.86 -13.85
N THR A 259 -6.21 0.84 -13.12
CA THR A 259 -5.40 -0.28 -13.64
C THR A 259 -6.09 -0.96 -14.83
N LEU A 260 -7.38 -1.25 -14.70
CA LEU A 260 -8.18 -1.88 -15.76
C LEU A 260 -8.31 -0.96 -16.99
N ILE A 261 -8.58 0.34 -16.77
CA ILE A 261 -8.69 1.32 -17.85
C ILE A 261 -7.35 1.48 -18.58
N MET A 262 -6.24 1.58 -17.84
CA MET A 262 -4.90 1.73 -18.42
C MET A 262 -4.48 0.49 -19.21
N ALA A 263 -4.71 -0.71 -18.69
CA ALA A 263 -4.43 -1.95 -19.41
C ALA A 263 -5.22 -2.00 -20.73
N LYS A 264 -6.52 -1.66 -20.67
CA LYS A 264 -7.37 -1.62 -21.86
C LYS A 264 -6.93 -0.56 -22.87
N SER A 265 -6.52 0.63 -22.44
CA SER A 265 -6.04 1.69 -23.32
C SER A 265 -4.73 1.36 -24.02
N MET A 266 -3.90 0.51 -23.38
CA MET A 266 -2.68 -0.04 -23.95
C MET A 266 -2.92 -1.28 -24.82
N ASN A 267 -4.18 -1.68 -25.05
CA ASN A 267 -4.56 -2.90 -25.74
C ASN A 267 -3.92 -4.18 -25.14
N ARG A 268 -3.76 -4.19 -23.81
CA ARG A 268 -3.19 -5.30 -23.05
C ARG A 268 -4.22 -5.85 -22.07
N THR A 269 -4.16 -7.16 -21.83
CA THR A 269 -4.88 -7.80 -20.71
C THR A 269 -3.99 -7.84 -19.49
N LEU A 270 -4.57 -7.76 -18.29
CA LEU A 270 -3.79 -7.92 -17.05
C LEU A 270 -3.06 -9.26 -17.02
N TYR A 271 -3.70 -10.31 -17.53
CA TYR A 271 -3.07 -11.62 -17.64
C TYR A 271 -1.77 -11.57 -18.48
N ASN A 272 -1.79 -10.88 -19.62
CA ASN A 272 -0.62 -10.76 -20.48
C ASN A 272 0.51 -9.96 -19.80
N ILE A 273 0.16 -8.90 -19.05
CA ILE A 273 1.13 -8.06 -18.36
C ILE A 273 1.84 -8.84 -17.24
N PHE A 274 1.08 -9.59 -16.44
CA PHE A 274 1.62 -10.22 -15.23
C PHE A 274 2.14 -11.65 -15.45
N PHE A 275 1.60 -12.38 -16.42
CA PHE A 275 1.92 -13.81 -16.59
C PHE A 275 2.69 -14.16 -17.86
N ILE A 276 2.51 -13.42 -18.95
CA ILE A 276 3.19 -13.76 -20.23
C ILE A 276 4.49 -12.97 -20.37
N GLY A 277 4.59 -11.77 -19.78
CA GLY A 277 5.70 -10.86 -19.97
C GLY A 277 5.73 -10.31 -21.41
N TYR A 278 6.73 -9.51 -21.74
CA TYR A 278 6.99 -9.05 -23.08
C TYR A 278 7.66 -10.20 -23.87
N GLU A 279 6.89 -11.10 -24.45
CA GLU A 279 7.39 -11.84 -25.61
C GLU A 279 7.58 -10.80 -26.70
N SER A 280 8.83 -10.58 -27.04
CA SER A 280 9.23 -9.67 -28.11
C SER A 280 8.37 -9.96 -29.35
N SER A 281 7.48 -9.04 -29.71
CA SER A 281 6.88 -8.94 -31.01
C SER A 281 7.98 -8.56 -32.02
N GLY A 282 8.85 -9.49 -32.29
CA GLY A 282 10.03 -9.36 -33.14
C GLY A 282 10.28 -10.65 -33.89
N SER A 283 9.30 -11.14 -34.65
CA SER A 283 9.56 -12.04 -35.79
C SER A 283 8.32 -12.08 -36.69
N SER A 284 8.21 -11.16 -37.60
CA SER A 284 7.59 -11.36 -38.90
C SER A 284 8.21 -10.41 -39.89
#